data_d0bd36e3f548348b7a47f5f623b0c0d7
#
_entry.id   d0bd36e3f548348b7a47f5f623b0c0d7
#
_cell.length_a   1.000
_cell.length_b   1.000
_cell.length_c   1.000
_cell.angle_alpha   90.00
_cell.angle_beta   90.00
_cell.angle_gamma   90.00
#
_symmetry.space_group_name_H-M   'P 1'
#
loop_
_entity.id
_entity.type
_entity.pdbx_description
1 polymer ?
#
loop_
_entity_poly.entity_id
_entity_poly.type
_entity_poly.pdbx_seq_one_letter_code
_entity_poly.pdbx_strand_id
1 'polypeptide(L)'
;QVEDDLDLEELVDMMKGYDERYEATVPSVMKSAAYTRTLIHHVRRMLDFYKRCCEVSQKPEDTRRYRVIYFSYLAEPEEQLTFQQIAEQEMVDISTIYKDHKLALRQLSALFFGYFE
;
A
#
# COMPACT_ATOMS: atom_id res chain seq x y z
N GLN A 1 0.22 -5.39 -15.49
CA GLN A 1 -0.51 -4.14 -15.63
C GLN A 1 -1.79 -4.35 -16.42
N VAL A 2 -2.84 -3.69 -16.00
CA VAL A 2 -4.15 -3.88 -16.61
C VAL A 2 -4.16 -3.45 -18.06
N GLU A 3 -3.51 -2.34 -18.37
CA GLU A 3 -3.48 -1.81 -19.73
C GLU A 3 -2.74 -2.72 -20.71
N ASP A 4 -1.93 -3.64 -20.21
CA ASP A 4 -1.22 -4.59 -21.08
C ASP A 4 -2.12 -5.68 -21.63
N ASP A 5 -3.32 -5.83 -21.05
CA ASP A 5 -4.27 -6.85 -21.46
C ASP A 5 -5.12 -6.42 -22.66
N LEU A 6 -5.07 -5.14 -23.04
CA LEU A 6 -5.85 -4.60 -24.15
C LEU A 6 -4.91 -4.18 -25.25
N ASP A 7 -5.24 -4.55 -26.50
CA ASP A 7 -4.50 -4.03 -27.62
C ASP A 7 -5.13 -2.73 -28.13
N LEU A 8 -4.41 -2.04 -28.99
CA LEU A 8 -4.82 -0.73 -29.47
C LEU A 8 -6.07 -0.79 -30.33
N GLU A 9 -6.22 -1.84 -31.14
CA GLU A 9 -7.40 -1.99 -31.97
C GLU A 9 -8.66 -2.17 -31.14
N GLU A 10 -8.56 -2.96 -30.06
CA GLU A 10 -9.68 -3.16 -29.15
C GLU A 10 -10.10 -1.84 -28.51
N LEU A 11 -9.11 -1.04 -28.10
CA LEU A 11 -9.41 0.26 -27.51
C LEU A 11 -10.09 1.20 -28.50
N VAL A 12 -9.62 1.21 -29.75
CA VAL A 12 -10.23 2.05 -30.78
C VAL A 12 -11.68 1.63 -31.04
N ASP A 13 -11.94 0.33 -31.09
CA ASP A 13 -13.30 -0.17 -31.29
C ASP A 13 -14.20 0.18 -30.12
N MET A 14 -13.70 0.11 -28.89
CA MET A 14 -14.47 0.53 -27.72
C MET A 14 -14.81 2.01 -27.78
N MET A 15 -13.91 2.84 -28.25
CA MET A 15 -14.16 4.27 -28.40
C MET A 15 -15.24 4.57 -29.45
N LYS A 16 -15.30 3.76 -30.49
CA LYS A 16 -16.34 3.91 -31.51
C LYS A 16 -17.72 3.48 -31.02
N GLY A 17 -17.74 2.58 -30.02
CA GLY A 17 -18.98 2.11 -29.43
C GLY A 17 -19.52 3.02 -28.33
N TYR A 18 -19.23 4.27 -28.37
CA TYR A 18 -19.61 5.25 -27.37
C TYR A 18 -21.12 5.22 -27.05
N ASP A 19 -21.42 5.25 -25.75
CA ASP A 19 -22.79 5.22 -25.27
C ASP A 19 -23.05 6.46 -24.41
N GLU A 20 -23.95 7.33 -24.88
CA GLU A 20 -24.28 8.60 -24.23
C GLU A 20 -24.84 8.43 -22.82
N ARG A 21 -25.43 7.27 -22.53
CA ARG A 21 -26.02 7.05 -21.20
C ARG A 21 -25.01 7.16 -20.06
N TYR A 22 -23.76 6.89 -20.34
CA TYR A 22 -22.71 6.88 -19.32
C TYR A 22 -21.87 8.14 -19.32
N GLU A 23 -22.13 9.06 -20.25
CA GLU A 23 -21.31 10.26 -20.36
C GLU A 23 -21.31 11.10 -19.09
N ALA A 24 -22.47 11.22 -18.43
CA ALA A 24 -22.62 12.05 -17.26
C ALA A 24 -21.85 11.50 -16.05
N THR A 25 -21.46 10.21 -16.07
CA THR A 25 -20.73 9.62 -14.96
C THR A 25 -19.22 9.83 -15.06
N VAL A 26 -18.71 10.21 -16.24
CA VAL A 26 -17.27 10.36 -16.48
C VAL A 26 -16.61 11.36 -15.52
N PRO A 27 -17.17 12.57 -15.29
CA PRO A 27 -16.55 13.50 -14.36
C PRO A 27 -16.39 12.93 -12.95
N SER A 28 -17.39 12.19 -12.46
CA SER A 28 -17.32 11.56 -11.13
C SER A 28 -16.22 10.51 -11.07
N VAL A 29 -16.11 9.69 -12.12
CA VAL A 29 -15.06 8.68 -12.21
C VAL A 29 -13.69 9.35 -12.22
N MET A 30 -13.52 10.42 -12.99
CA MET A 30 -12.26 11.14 -13.07
C MET A 30 -11.88 11.77 -11.73
N LYS A 31 -12.85 12.36 -11.02
CA LYS A 31 -12.60 12.94 -9.70
C LYS A 31 -12.19 11.85 -8.70
N SER A 32 -12.86 10.70 -8.74
CA SER A 32 -12.53 9.59 -7.85
C SER A 32 -11.12 9.07 -8.13
N ALA A 33 -10.75 8.95 -9.41
CA ALA A 33 -9.41 8.50 -9.79
C ALA A 33 -8.32 9.48 -9.31
N ALA A 34 -8.60 10.78 -9.47
CA ALA A 34 -7.66 11.81 -9.02
C ALA A 34 -7.49 11.79 -7.50
N TYR A 35 -8.61 11.63 -6.77
CA TYR A 35 -8.56 11.51 -5.32
C TYR A 35 -7.76 10.28 -4.88
N THR A 36 -8.02 9.14 -5.52
CA THR A 36 -7.32 7.89 -5.22
C THR A 36 -5.82 8.03 -5.45
N ARG A 37 -5.43 8.66 -6.57
CA ARG A 37 -4.01 8.88 -6.87
C ARG A 37 -3.34 9.75 -5.81
N THR A 38 -4.03 10.81 -5.37
CA THR A 38 -3.52 11.69 -4.33
C THR A 38 -3.36 10.93 -3.01
N LEU A 39 -4.36 10.09 -2.67
CA LEU A 39 -4.31 9.29 -1.46
C LEU A 39 -3.15 8.29 -1.48
N ILE A 40 -2.97 7.59 -2.61
CA ILE A 40 -1.88 6.64 -2.76
C ILE A 40 -0.53 7.35 -2.62
N HIS A 41 -0.39 8.53 -3.21
CA HIS A 41 0.83 9.30 -3.10
C HIS A 41 1.12 9.68 -1.65
N HIS A 42 0.09 10.11 -0.93
CA HIS A 42 0.22 10.45 0.48
C HIS A 42 0.66 9.23 1.31
N VAL A 43 0.02 8.09 1.09
CA VAL A 43 0.34 6.86 1.81
C VAL A 43 1.79 6.45 1.56
N ARG A 44 2.23 6.51 0.31
CA ARG A 44 3.61 6.15 -0.05
C ARG A 44 4.62 7.05 0.65
N ARG A 45 4.35 8.35 0.70
CA ARG A 45 5.23 9.28 1.38
C ARG A 45 5.31 8.97 2.87
N MET A 46 4.20 8.63 3.49
CA MET A 46 4.19 8.31 4.92
C MET A 46 4.89 6.98 5.20
N LEU A 47 4.76 6.01 4.30
CA LEU A 47 5.48 4.74 4.42
C LEU A 47 6.99 4.95 4.29
N ASP A 48 7.43 5.79 3.37
CA ASP A 48 8.85 6.12 3.23
C ASP A 48 9.38 6.82 4.47
N PHE A 49 8.57 7.71 5.03
CA PHE A 49 8.93 8.40 6.26
C PHE A 49 9.05 7.42 7.42
N TYR A 50 8.09 6.51 7.54
CA TYR A 50 8.09 5.48 8.58
C TYR A 50 9.33 4.60 8.48
N LYS A 51 9.67 4.18 7.28
CA LYS A 51 10.88 3.39 7.04
C LYS A 51 12.11 4.11 7.56
N ARG A 52 12.26 5.38 7.24
CA ARG A 52 13.40 6.17 7.69
C ARG A 52 13.42 6.35 9.19
N CYS A 53 12.27 6.54 9.82
CA CYS A 53 12.18 6.64 11.27
C CYS A 53 12.67 5.35 11.93
N CYS A 54 12.26 4.21 11.40
CA CYS A 54 12.68 2.92 11.93
C CYS A 54 14.19 2.70 11.76
N GLU A 55 14.74 3.14 10.64
CA GLU A 55 16.18 3.00 10.38
C GLU A 55 17.01 3.91 11.27
N VAL A 56 16.55 5.16 11.45
CA VAL A 56 17.28 6.16 12.24
C VAL A 56 17.30 5.81 13.70
N SER A 57 16.28 5.12 14.20
CA SER A 57 16.21 4.75 15.61
C SER A 57 17.37 3.83 16.04
N GLN A 58 17.93 3.08 15.09
CA GLN A 58 19.02 2.13 15.30
C GLN A 58 18.69 0.99 16.27
N LYS A 59 17.41 0.83 16.60
CA LYS A 59 16.96 -0.30 17.43
C LYS A 59 16.55 -1.45 16.53
N PRO A 60 17.08 -2.66 16.77
CA PRO A 60 16.74 -3.82 15.92
C PRO A 60 15.24 -4.09 15.85
N GLU A 61 14.51 -3.88 16.94
CA GLU A 61 13.07 -4.11 16.96
C GLU A 61 12.32 -3.13 16.06
N ASP A 62 12.82 -1.92 15.84
CA ASP A 62 12.14 -0.95 14.98
C ASP A 62 12.31 -1.32 13.50
N THR A 63 13.50 -1.75 13.09
CA THR A 63 13.72 -2.20 11.72
C THR A 63 12.97 -3.50 11.45
N ARG A 64 12.92 -4.41 12.44
CA ARG A 64 12.10 -5.62 12.31
C ARG A 64 10.64 -5.26 12.13
N ARG A 65 10.14 -4.30 12.90
CA ARG A 65 8.75 -3.84 12.81
C ARG A 65 8.43 -3.32 11.42
N TYR A 66 9.34 -2.55 10.83
CA TYR A 66 9.13 -2.11 9.46
C TYR A 66 9.10 -3.30 8.49
N ARG A 67 9.99 -4.29 8.68
CA ARG A 67 10.00 -5.47 7.80
C ARG A 67 8.69 -6.26 7.87
N VAL A 68 8.05 -6.28 9.03
CA VAL A 68 6.72 -6.90 9.15
C VAL A 68 5.73 -6.23 8.20
N ILE A 69 5.73 -4.90 8.17
CA ILE A 69 4.87 -4.16 7.25
C ILE A 69 5.26 -4.43 5.80
N TYR A 70 6.56 -4.39 5.51
CA TYR A 70 7.04 -4.58 4.15
C TYR A 70 6.62 -5.95 3.60
N PHE A 71 6.90 -7.01 4.31
CA PHE A 71 6.61 -8.36 3.80
C PHE A 71 5.12 -8.71 3.86
N SER A 72 4.35 -8.04 4.70
CA SER A 72 2.90 -8.27 4.75
C SER A 72 2.15 -7.54 3.65
N TYR A 73 2.59 -6.34 3.26
CA TYR A 73 1.80 -5.47 2.40
C TYR A 73 2.52 -4.86 1.21
N LEU A 74 3.83 -4.59 1.31
CA LEU A 74 4.54 -3.76 0.34
C LEU A 74 5.35 -4.56 -0.67
N ALA A 75 5.79 -5.74 -0.30
CA ALA A 75 6.58 -6.61 -1.21
C ALA A 75 5.71 -7.02 -2.40
N GLU A 76 6.36 -7.38 -3.49
CA GLU A 76 5.65 -7.94 -4.62
C GLU A 76 4.82 -9.15 -4.16
N PRO A 77 3.64 -9.40 -4.76
CA PRO A 77 2.75 -10.46 -4.25
C PRO A 77 3.43 -11.81 -4.06
N GLU A 78 4.32 -12.19 -4.98
CA GLU A 78 5.03 -13.47 -4.88
C GLU A 78 6.10 -13.48 -3.79
N GLU A 79 6.45 -12.32 -3.26
CA GLU A 79 7.44 -12.19 -2.19
C GLU A 79 6.81 -11.93 -0.82
N GLN A 80 5.50 -11.73 -0.78
CA GLN A 80 4.82 -11.51 0.49
C GLN A 80 4.86 -12.76 1.35
N LEU A 81 4.94 -12.54 2.65
CA LEU A 81 5.12 -13.61 3.63
C LEU A 81 3.98 -13.61 4.64
N THR A 82 3.66 -14.81 5.14
CA THR A 82 2.76 -14.93 6.28
C THR A 82 3.50 -14.54 7.56
N PHE A 83 2.76 -14.30 8.63
CA PHE A 83 3.38 -13.99 9.92
C PHE A 83 4.30 -15.12 10.39
N GLN A 84 3.91 -16.36 10.16
CA GLN A 84 4.76 -17.49 10.53
C GLN A 84 6.08 -17.46 9.76
N GLN A 85 6.02 -17.17 8.46
CA GLN A 85 7.23 -17.07 7.64
C GLN A 85 8.11 -15.91 8.06
N ILE A 86 7.51 -14.77 8.43
CA ILE A 86 8.27 -13.63 8.90
C ILE A 86 8.94 -13.97 10.24
N ALA A 87 8.21 -14.66 11.14
CA ALA A 87 8.77 -15.07 12.42
C ALA A 87 9.99 -15.97 12.23
N GLU A 88 9.90 -16.90 11.28
CA GLU A 88 11.02 -17.79 10.97
C GLU A 88 12.20 -17.01 10.39
N GLN A 89 11.93 -16.08 9.49
CA GLN A 89 12.97 -15.25 8.90
C GLN A 89 13.69 -14.39 9.94
N GLU A 90 12.93 -13.83 10.87
CA GLU A 90 13.48 -12.96 11.91
C GLU A 90 14.00 -13.72 13.12
N MET A 91 13.76 -15.02 13.15
CA MET A 91 14.19 -15.89 14.28
C MET A 91 13.61 -15.42 15.61
N VAL A 92 12.30 -15.12 15.58
CA VAL A 92 11.55 -14.74 16.78
C VAL A 92 10.27 -15.56 16.84
N ASP A 93 9.63 -15.54 18.00
CA ASP A 93 8.33 -16.19 18.13
C ASP A 93 7.27 -15.45 17.35
N ILE A 94 6.27 -16.16 16.85
CA ILE A 94 5.20 -15.55 16.06
C ILE A 94 4.45 -14.49 16.88
N SER A 95 4.35 -14.65 18.19
CA SER A 95 3.71 -13.66 19.05
C SER A 95 4.41 -12.30 18.96
N THR A 96 5.73 -12.30 18.78
CA THR A 96 6.50 -11.06 18.58
C THR A 96 6.07 -10.37 17.30
N ILE A 97 5.84 -11.14 16.24
CA ILE A 97 5.41 -10.57 14.95
C ILE A 97 4.00 -9.96 15.06
N TYR A 98 3.09 -10.62 15.77
CA TYR A 98 1.76 -10.04 16.02
C TYR A 98 1.85 -8.72 16.77
N LYS A 99 2.73 -8.64 17.78
CA LYS A 99 2.92 -7.40 18.53
C LYS A 99 3.54 -6.31 17.66
N ASP A 100 4.54 -6.67 16.87
CA ASP A 100 5.17 -5.74 15.94
C ASP A 100 4.14 -5.18 14.95
N HIS A 101 3.31 -6.05 14.39
CA HIS A 101 2.29 -5.64 13.44
C HIS A 101 1.31 -4.66 14.07
N LYS A 102 0.85 -4.98 15.27
CA LYS A 102 -0.11 -4.13 15.97
C LYS A 102 0.47 -2.74 16.26
N LEU A 103 1.70 -2.70 16.73
CA LEU A 103 2.36 -1.43 17.03
C LEU A 103 2.64 -0.64 15.77
N ALA A 104 3.09 -1.31 14.71
CA ALA A 104 3.33 -0.64 13.42
C ALA A 104 2.05 -0.01 12.89
N LEU A 105 0.92 -0.72 12.98
CA LEU A 105 -0.35 -0.17 12.50
C LEU A 105 -0.77 1.07 13.30
N ARG A 106 -0.50 1.08 14.60
CA ARG A 106 -0.77 2.27 15.43
C ARG A 106 0.09 3.44 14.98
N GLN A 107 1.37 3.20 14.75
CA GLN A 107 2.29 4.25 14.34
C GLN A 107 1.93 4.78 12.95
N LEU A 108 1.63 3.89 12.03
CA LEU A 108 1.22 4.27 10.67
C LEU A 108 -0.11 5.02 10.68
N SER A 109 -1.04 4.63 11.55
CA SER A 109 -2.31 5.33 11.65
C SER A 109 -2.09 6.80 12.03
N ALA A 110 -1.17 7.06 12.96
CA ALA A 110 -0.84 8.42 13.32
C ALA A 110 -0.25 9.20 12.14
N LEU A 111 0.59 8.55 11.35
CA LEU A 111 1.22 9.19 10.20
C LEU A 111 0.23 9.45 9.07
N PHE A 112 -0.64 8.46 8.76
CA PHE A 112 -1.58 8.59 7.64
C PHE A 112 -2.67 9.63 7.92
N PHE A 113 -3.18 9.66 9.12
CA PHE A 113 -4.35 10.45 9.47
C PHE A 113 -4.04 11.64 10.37
N GLY A 114 -2.78 11.81 10.72
CA GLY A 114 -2.36 12.80 11.66
C GLY A 114 -2.69 12.38 13.09
N TYR A 115 -2.18 13.14 14.04
CA TYR A 115 -2.42 12.90 15.45
C TYR A 115 -2.76 14.22 16.09
N PHE A 116 -4.05 14.39 16.40
CA PHE A 116 -4.55 15.66 16.93
C PHE A 116 -5.23 15.41 18.26
N GLU A 117 -4.87 16.21 19.22
CA GLU A 117 -5.48 16.20 20.53
C GLU A 117 -6.42 17.37 20.69
#